data_91a71d9af31f8ab9e6ed7514bfbd4c0b
#
_entry.id   91a71d9af31f8ab9e6ed7514bfbd4c0b
#
_cell.length_a   1.000
_cell.length_b   1.000
_cell.length_c   1.000
_cell.angle_alpha   90.00
_cell.angle_beta   90.00
_cell.angle_gamma   90.00
#
_symmetry.space_group_name_H-M   'P 1'
#
loop_
_entity.id
_entity.type
_entity.pdbx_description
1 polymer ?
#
loop_
_entity_poly.entity_id
_entity_poly.type
_entity_poly.pdbx_seq_one_letter_code
_entity_poly.pdbx_strand_id
1 'polypeptide(L)'
;MSSLTLPSTAPARPGLRQSRLAGALLIAGPATILLAEFISAAAWTDPPYSYTRNFISNLGVQGPSTLFGQYMESPLYWLMNSGFFLFGIITFIGIALLRGLRGWRRWVVILPASAMAAGGVLLGLFPGSGESVDDGTGDFHSMGAFAGFIGANIVAVLLGRMRDRIGLSTGMGRALVIVGIIGLVSTVTYFVVLVSGGETIGVIGLIERGATHPFLITMLCAGASIVRRPGALIGG
;
A
#
# COMPACT_ATOMS: atom_id res chain seq x y z
N MET A 1 -53.00 -6.26 -34.71
CA MET A 1 -52.85 -5.85 -33.27
C MET A 1 -51.38 -6.02 -32.88
N SER A 2 -50.66 -4.92 -32.89
CA SER A 2 -49.20 -4.94 -32.58
C SER A 2 -49.04 -4.59 -31.10
N SER A 3 -48.58 -5.54 -30.29
CA SER A 3 -48.34 -5.34 -28.84
C SER A 3 -47.06 -4.57 -28.65
N LEU A 4 -47.17 -3.30 -28.27
CA LEU A 4 -46.03 -2.49 -27.78
C LEU A 4 -45.57 -3.03 -26.42
N THR A 5 -44.47 -3.75 -26.41
CA THR A 5 -43.75 -4.08 -25.19
C THR A 5 -43.00 -2.84 -24.70
N LEU A 6 -43.47 -2.25 -23.62
CA LEU A 6 -42.79 -1.19 -22.92
C LEU A 6 -41.46 -1.74 -22.33
N PRO A 7 -40.35 -1.00 -22.46
CA PRO A 7 -39.11 -1.43 -21.83
C PRO A 7 -39.26 -1.37 -20.31
N SER A 8 -39.02 -2.50 -19.65
CA SER A 8 -38.97 -2.60 -18.19
C SER A 8 -37.82 -1.75 -17.65
N THR A 9 -38.13 -0.59 -17.15
CA THR A 9 -37.18 0.22 -16.35
C THR A 9 -37.07 -0.39 -14.96
N ALA A 10 -36.28 -1.44 -14.83
CA ALA A 10 -35.89 -1.92 -13.50
C ALA A 10 -35.21 -0.77 -12.74
N PRO A 11 -35.64 -0.41 -11.52
CA PRO A 11 -35.03 0.68 -10.78
C PRO A 11 -33.56 0.36 -10.53
N ALA A 12 -32.68 1.28 -10.90
CA ALA A 12 -31.25 1.19 -10.62
C ALA A 12 -31.08 0.90 -9.11
N ARG A 13 -30.46 -0.23 -8.78
CA ARG A 13 -30.18 -0.57 -7.38
C ARG A 13 -29.41 0.59 -6.75
N PRO A 14 -29.89 1.16 -5.61
CA PRO A 14 -29.16 2.22 -4.95
C PRO A 14 -27.74 1.73 -4.65
N GLY A 15 -26.75 2.34 -5.28
CA GLY A 15 -25.35 1.95 -5.14
C GLY A 15 -24.92 2.02 -3.68
N LEU A 16 -24.25 1.00 -3.18
CA LEU A 16 -23.77 0.94 -1.81
C LEU A 16 -22.90 2.18 -1.51
N ARG A 17 -23.30 2.98 -0.52
CA ARG A 17 -22.57 4.17 -0.09
C ARG A 17 -21.52 3.77 0.94
N GLN A 18 -20.26 4.04 0.64
CA GLN A 18 -19.16 3.89 1.58
C GLN A 18 -19.14 5.04 2.61
N SER A 19 -18.56 4.77 3.77
CA SER A 19 -18.26 5.82 4.73
C SER A 19 -17.22 6.79 4.14
N ARG A 20 -17.46 8.10 4.25
CA ARG A 20 -16.43 9.10 3.90
C ARG A 20 -15.17 8.93 4.73
N LEU A 21 -15.32 8.50 5.99
CA LEU A 21 -14.18 8.19 6.85
C LEU A 21 -13.33 7.06 6.26
N ALA A 22 -13.93 5.97 5.77
CA ALA A 22 -13.18 4.90 5.10
C ALA A 22 -12.37 5.46 3.91
N GLY A 23 -13.00 6.29 3.05
CA GLY A 23 -12.32 6.92 1.94
C GLY A 23 -11.18 7.85 2.38
N ALA A 24 -11.40 8.66 3.41
CA ALA A 24 -10.38 9.57 3.95
C ALA A 24 -9.18 8.81 4.52
N LEU A 25 -9.40 7.69 5.22
CA LEU A 25 -8.33 6.85 5.76
C LEU A 25 -7.55 6.13 4.65
N LEU A 26 -8.23 5.71 3.56
CA LEU A 26 -7.57 5.15 2.37
C LEU A 26 -6.74 6.20 1.60
N ILE A 27 -6.99 7.49 1.82
CA ILE A 27 -6.12 8.57 1.34
C ILE A 27 -4.98 8.81 2.35
N ALA A 28 -5.32 8.99 3.63
CA ALA A 28 -4.36 9.40 4.65
C ALA A 28 -3.22 8.40 4.84
N GLY A 29 -3.52 7.09 4.92
CA GLY A 29 -2.49 6.08 5.13
C GLY A 29 -1.40 6.08 4.05
N PRO A 30 -1.75 5.90 2.75
CA PRO A 30 -0.76 5.97 1.67
C PRO A 30 -0.09 7.35 1.57
N ALA A 31 -0.81 8.45 1.82
CA ALA A 31 -0.22 9.78 1.80
C ALA A 31 0.86 9.94 2.89
N THR A 32 0.65 9.34 4.07
CA THR A 32 1.61 9.43 5.17
C THR A 32 2.98 8.84 4.79
N ILE A 33 3.01 7.63 4.21
CA ILE A 33 4.28 7.01 3.83
C ILE A 33 4.92 7.72 2.63
N LEU A 34 4.14 8.14 1.62
CA LEU A 34 4.68 8.87 0.46
C LEU A 34 5.30 10.21 0.89
N LEU A 35 4.63 10.96 1.75
CA LEU A 35 5.17 12.22 2.27
C LEU A 35 6.41 11.98 3.12
N ALA A 36 6.40 10.95 4.00
CA ALA A 36 7.56 10.59 4.79
C ALA A 36 8.76 10.24 3.89
N GLU A 37 8.55 9.42 2.85
CA GLU A 37 9.59 9.06 1.89
C GLU A 37 10.17 10.28 1.18
N PHE A 38 9.33 11.14 0.58
CA PHE A 38 9.82 12.28 -0.18
C PHE A 38 10.53 13.30 0.71
N ILE A 39 10.03 13.56 1.92
CA ILE A 39 10.65 14.52 2.85
C ILE A 39 11.97 13.95 3.38
N SER A 40 12.01 12.68 3.79
CA SER A 40 13.24 12.05 4.30
C SER A 40 14.31 11.95 3.21
N ALA A 41 13.92 11.59 1.98
CA ALA A 41 14.84 11.53 0.86
C ALA A 41 15.41 12.90 0.49
N ALA A 42 14.60 13.97 0.51
CA ALA A 42 15.04 15.32 0.25
C ALA A 42 16.00 15.87 1.31
N ALA A 43 15.86 15.39 2.56
CA ALA A 43 16.76 15.78 3.66
C ALA A 43 18.10 15.05 3.62
N TRP A 44 18.21 13.91 2.92
CA TRP A 44 19.43 13.12 2.83
C TRP A 44 20.26 13.53 1.62
N THR A 45 21.30 14.34 1.85
CA THR A 45 22.06 15.05 0.79
C THR A 45 23.52 14.60 0.64
N ASP A 46 24.09 13.87 1.62
CA ASP A 46 25.50 13.47 1.59
C ASP A 46 25.72 12.04 2.18
N PRO A 47 26.07 11.05 1.33
CA PRO A 47 25.89 11.07 -0.13
C PRO A 47 24.41 11.19 -0.50
N PRO A 48 24.05 11.77 -1.66
CA PRO A 48 22.66 12.04 -1.99
C PRO A 48 21.88 10.74 -2.16
N TYR A 49 20.67 10.71 -1.58
CA TYR A 49 19.75 9.56 -1.71
C TYR A 49 19.35 9.31 -3.16
N SER A 50 19.38 8.06 -3.57
CA SER A 50 19.02 7.65 -4.93
C SER A 50 17.78 6.78 -4.95
N TYR A 51 16.68 7.25 -5.52
CA TYR A 51 15.44 6.49 -5.67
C TYR A 51 15.59 5.19 -6.48
N THR A 52 16.59 5.10 -7.35
CA THR A 52 16.84 3.91 -8.14
C THR A 52 17.66 2.86 -7.40
N ARG A 53 18.64 3.30 -6.61
CA ARG A 53 19.61 2.42 -5.93
C ARG A 53 19.22 2.11 -4.50
N ASN A 54 18.83 3.14 -3.74
CA ASN A 54 18.57 2.97 -2.32
C ASN A 54 17.18 2.41 -2.07
N PHE A 55 17.09 1.51 -1.11
CA PHE A 55 15.82 1.02 -0.59
C PHE A 55 15.01 2.15 0.05
N ILE A 56 13.68 2.05 0.02
CA ILE A 56 12.81 2.94 0.77
C ILE A 56 13.13 2.83 2.28
N SER A 57 13.40 1.61 2.73
CA SER A 57 13.71 1.32 4.13
C SER A 57 15.01 1.95 4.63
N ASN A 58 15.97 2.25 3.73
CA ASN A 58 17.20 2.97 4.10
C ASN A 58 16.89 4.35 4.73
N LEU A 59 15.78 4.97 4.30
CA LEU A 59 15.31 6.23 4.88
C LEU A 59 14.88 6.12 6.35
N GLY A 60 14.64 4.90 6.84
CA GLY A 60 14.33 4.62 8.23
C GLY A 60 15.55 4.28 9.10
N VAL A 61 16.76 4.29 8.55
CA VAL A 61 18.00 3.96 9.28
C VAL A 61 18.67 5.24 9.78
N GLN A 62 18.90 5.33 11.08
CA GLN A 62 19.59 6.49 11.68
C GLN A 62 21.03 6.59 11.20
N GLY A 63 21.73 5.45 11.14
CA GLY A 63 23.13 5.38 10.73
C GLY A 63 24.14 6.00 11.70
N PRO A 64 25.43 6.07 11.29
CA PRO A 64 25.96 5.50 10.04
C PRO A 64 25.90 3.96 10.04
N SER A 65 25.44 3.38 8.97
CA SER A 65 25.33 1.92 8.79
C SER A 65 25.60 1.53 7.34
N THR A 66 25.96 0.26 7.11
CA THR A 66 26.12 -0.30 5.75
C THR A 66 25.50 -1.68 5.69
N LEU A 67 24.62 -1.89 4.71
CA LEU A 67 24.01 -3.18 4.43
C LEU A 67 23.84 -3.34 2.92
N PHE A 68 24.10 -4.53 2.38
CA PHE A 68 24.05 -4.82 0.94
C PHE A 68 24.85 -3.83 0.08
N GLY A 69 26.01 -3.37 0.59
CA GLY A 69 26.86 -2.39 -0.08
C GLY A 69 26.27 -0.96 -0.17
N GLN A 70 25.17 -0.69 0.53
CA GLN A 70 24.55 0.62 0.60
C GLN A 70 24.86 1.30 1.94
N TYR A 71 25.48 2.49 1.87
CA TYR A 71 25.62 3.36 3.03
C TYR A 71 24.28 3.97 3.42
N MET A 72 24.00 4.02 4.71
CA MET A 72 22.74 4.52 5.26
C MET A 72 22.99 5.46 6.43
N GLU A 73 22.47 6.68 6.32
CA GLU A 73 22.47 7.69 7.38
C GLU A 73 21.37 8.72 7.10
N SER A 74 20.15 8.40 7.50
CA SER A 74 18.98 9.24 7.22
C SER A 74 18.77 10.28 8.32
N PRO A 75 18.83 11.58 8.01
CA PRO A 75 18.60 12.64 8.99
C PRO A 75 17.19 12.62 9.59
N LEU A 76 16.21 12.14 8.82
CA LEU A 76 14.80 12.07 9.21
C LEU A 76 14.29 10.63 9.31
N TYR A 77 15.15 9.69 9.77
CA TYR A 77 14.79 8.28 9.93
C TYR A 77 13.50 8.07 10.75
N TRP A 78 13.31 8.85 11.80
CA TRP A 78 12.12 8.80 12.64
C TRP A 78 10.83 9.15 11.89
N LEU A 79 10.90 10.08 10.92
CA LEU A 79 9.77 10.45 10.08
C LEU A 79 9.38 9.29 9.16
N MET A 80 10.38 8.63 8.54
CA MET A 80 10.13 7.49 7.67
C MET A 80 9.55 6.31 8.46
N ASN A 81 10.12 6.00 9.63
CA ASN A 81 9.63 4.92 10.49
C ASN A 81 8.20 5.19 10.97
N SER A 82 7.89 6.45 11.33
CA SER A 82 6.51 6.87 11.61
C SER A 82 5.60 6.70 10.40
N GLY A 83 6.11 6.99 9.20
CA GLY A 83 5.40 6.80 7.94
C GLY A 83 4.99 5.35 7.72
N PHE A 84 5.91 4.39 7.89
CA PHE A 84 5.61 2.95 7.80
C PHE A 84 4.55 2.53 8.81
N PHE A 85 4.75 2.89 10.07
CA PHE A 85 3.85 2.53 11.17
C PHE A 85 2.42 3.05 10.93
N LEU A 86 2.29 4.34 10.65
CA LEU A 86 1.01 4.99 10.44
C LEU A 86 0.32 4.52 9.17
N PHE A 87 1.07 4.31 8.07
CA PHE A 87 0.54 3.73 6.84
C PHE A 87 -0.18 2.41 7.10
N GLY A 88 0.50 1.48 7.78
CA GLY A 88 -0.06 0.15 8.06
C GLY A 88 -1.38 0.24 8.82
N ILE A 89 -1.40 0.98 9.92
CA ILE A 89 -2.58 1.10 10.80
C ILE A 89 -3.72 1.87 10.12
N ILE A 90 -3.44 3.04 9.57
CA ILE A 90 -4.48 3.92 9.01
C ILE A 90 -5.13 3.27 7.79
N THR A 91 -4.32 2.66 6.89
CA THR A 91 -4.85 1.98 5.71
C THR A 91 -5.70 0.77 6.11
N PHE A 92 -5.23 -0.03 7.07
CA PHE A 92 -6.00 -1.17 7.59
C PHE A 92 -7.36 -0.74 8.15
N ILE A 93 -7.41 0.30 8.97
CA ILE A 93 -8.67 0.81 9.51
C ILE A 93 -9.59 1.27 8.36
N GLY A 94 -9.05 1.96 7.35
CA GLY A 94 -9.79 2.36 6.16
C GLY A 94 -10.43 1.17 5.43
N ILE A 95 -9.66 0.08 5.24
CA ILE A 95 -10.14 -1.16 4.62
C ILE A 95 -11.20 -1.84 5.51
N ALA A 96 -10.95 -1.92 6.81
CA ALA A 96 -11.86 -2.55 7.77
C ALA A 96 -13.23 -1.86 7.85
N LEU A 97 -13.27 -0.54 7.61
CA LEU A 97 -14.48 0.26 7.56
C LEU A 97 -15.23 0.19 6.22
N LEU A 98 -14.69 -0.50 5.20
CA LEU A 98 -15.38 -0.69 3.93
C LEU A 98 -16.66 -1.48 4.12
N ARG A 99 -17.78 -0.91 3.65
CA ARG A 99 -19.09 -1.53 3.67
C ARG A 99 -19.25 -2.44 2.45
N GLY A 100 -20.13 -3.44 2.55
CA GLY A 100 -20.44 -4.36 1.45
C GLY A 100 -19.63 -5.65 1.45
N LEU A 101 -18.55 -5.72 2.20
CA LEU A 101 -17.82 -6.96 2.47
C LEU A 101 -18.46 -7.66 3.68
N ARG A 102 -19.09 -8.82 3.47
CA ARG A 102 -19.78 -9.59 4.50
C ARG A 102 -19.37 -11.07 4.45
N GLY A 103 -19.51 -11.77 5.59
CA GLY A 103 -19.18 -13.19 5.71
C GLY A 103 -17.72 -13.46 5.34
N TRP A 104 -17.45 -14.58 4.66
CA TRP A 104 -16.11 -15.01 4.30
C TRP A 104 -15.34 -13.99 3.44
N ARG A 105 -16.03 -13.21 2.58
CA ARG A 105 -15.40 -12.18 1.73
C ARG A 105 -14.74 -11.07 2.53
N ARG A 106 -15.30 -10.74 3.70
CA ARG A 106 -14.67 -9.79 4.63
C ARG A 106 -13.34 -10.34 5.13
N TRP A 107 -13.32 -11.59 5.56
CA TRP A 107 -12.11 -12.20 6.11
C TRP A 107 -11.01 -12.38 5.06
N VAL A 108 -11.37 -12.75 3.83
CA VAL A 108 -10.43 -12.88 2.71
C VAL A 108 -9.70 -11.55 2.43
N VAL A 109 -10.34 -10.39 2.67
CA VAL A 109 -9.70 -9.07 2.54
C VAL A 109 -8.98 -8.66 3.83
N ILE A 110 -9.58 -8.89 4.98
CA ILE A 110 -9.02 -8.47 6.28
C ILE A 110 -7.70 -9.20 6.59
N LEU A 111 -7.58 -10.49 6.29
CA LEU A 111 -6.36 -11.24 6.57
C LEU A 111 -5.12 -10.65 5.87
N PRO A 112 -5.09 -10.46 4.53
CA PRO A 112 -3.95 -9.81 3.89
C PRO A 112 -3.81 -8.33 4.28
N ALA A 113 -4.90 -7.63 4.60
CA ALA A 113 -4.82 -6.28 5.13
C ALA A 113 -4.17 -6.23 6.52
N SER A 114 -4.42 -7.24 7.37
CA SER A 114 -3.74 -7.37 8.66
C SER A 114 -2.25 -7.69 8.48
N ALA A 115 -1.89 -8.52 7.50
CA ALA A 115 -0.49 -8.79 7.16
C ALA A 115 0.21 -7.49 6.69
N MET A 116 -0.43 -6.71 5.82
CA MET A 116 0.07 -5.39 5.41
C MET A 116 0.26 -4.45 6.61
N ALA A 117 -0.70 -4.40 7.53
CA ALA A 117 -0.62 -3.55 8.72
C ALA A 117 0.52 -3.99 9.65
N ALA A 118 0.63 -5.29 9.92
CA ALA A 118 1.73 -5.86 10.70
C ALA A 118 3.07 -5.55 10.03
N GLY A 119 3.14 -5.66 8.70
CA GLY A 119 4.32 -5.29 7.92
C GLY A 119 4.73 -3.84 8.14
N GLY A 120 3.80 -2.90 8.04
CA GLY A 120 4.07 -1.48 8.31
C GLY A 120 4.53 -1.21 9.74
N VAL A 121 3.93 -1.89 10.73
CA VAL A 121 4.34 -1.80 12.14
C VAL A 121 5.76 -2.33 12.33
N LEU A 122 6.07 -3.51 11.79
CA LEU A 122 7.41 -4.11 11.91
C LEU A 122 8.48 -3.25 11.25
N LEU A 123 8.22 -2.74 10.03
CA LEU A 123 9.14 -1.83 9.34
C LEU A 123 9.40 -0.54 10.13
N GLY A 124 8.36 0.00 10.77
CA GLY A 124 8.49 1.21 11.59
C GLY A 124 9.22 1.01 12.92
N LEU A 125 9.17 -0.19 13.49
CA LEU A 125 9.80 -0.51 14.78
C LEU A 125 11.20 -1.12 14.65
N PHE A 126 11.49 -1.80 13.53
CA PHE A 126 12.73 -2.53 13.29
C PHE A 126 13.39 -2.05 11.98
N PRO A 127 14.25 -1.01 12.03
CA PRO A 127 14.99 -0.55 10.85
C PRO A 127 15.91 -1.63 10.29
N GLY A 128 16.04 -1.71 8.97
CA GLY A 128 16.93 -2.66 8.29
C GLY A 128 18.34 -2.11 8.15
N SER A 129 19.13 -2.18 9.21
CA SER A 129 20.54 -1.74 9.24
C SER A 129 21.52 -2.92 9.30
N GLY A 130 22.82 -2.66 9.14
CA GLY A 130 23.86 -3.65 9.35
C GLY A 130 23.83 -4.20 10.77
N GLU A 131 23.68 -3.33 11.75
CA GLU A 131 23.60 -3.68 13.17
C GLU A 131 22.39 -4.58 13.48
N SER A 132 21.28 -4.35 12.79
CA SER A 132 20.07 -5.18 12.97
C SER A 132 20.26 -6.62 12.44
N VAL A 133 21.19 -6.85 11.51
CA VAL A 133 21.57 -8.20 11.09
C VAL A 133 22.36 -8.88 12.20
N ASP A 134 23.27 -8.16 12.85
CA ASP A 134 24.14 -8.71 13.89
C ASP A 134 23.37 -9.07 15.16
N ASP A 135 22.34 -8.29 15.53
CA ASP A 135 21.52 -8.52 16.71
C ASP A 135 20.24 -9.36 16.46
N GLY A 136 19.99 -9.72 15.19
CA GLY A 136 18.85 -10.54 14.77
C GLY A 136 17.55 -9.76 14.60
N THR A 137 17.48 -8.46 14.86
CA THR A 137 16.27 -7.65 14.69
C THR A 137 15.95 -7.40 13.20
N GLY A 138 16.93 -7.59 12.30
CA GLY A 138 16.77 -7.54 10.86
C GLY A 138 15.78 -8.57 10.30
N ASP A 139 15.57 -9.68 11.01
CA ASP A 139 14.56 -10.67 10.65
C ASP A 139 13.14 -10.10 10.74
N PHE A 140 12.87 -9.28 11.76
CA PHE A 140 11.58 -8.60 11.90
C PHE A 140 11.37 -7.57 10.79
N HIS A 141 12.43 -6.86 10.37
CA HIS A 141 12.39 -5.98 9.23
C HIS A 141 12.02 -6.73 7.94
N SER A 142 12.73 -7.83 7.68
CA SER A 142 12.50 -8.67 6.50
C SER A 142 11.10 -9.29 6.48
N MET A 143 10.62 -9.79 7.62
CA MET A 143 9.24 -10.26 7.79
C MET A 143 8.23 -9.13 7.54
N GLY A 144 8.52 -7.93 8.03
CA GLY A 144 7.71 -6.74 7.82
C GLY A 144 7.59 -6.37 6.35
N ALA A 145 8.71 -6.34 5.63
CA ALA A 145 8.72 -6.07 4.19
C ALA A 145 7.93 -7.13 3.40
N PHE A 146 8.16 -8.41 3.69
CA PHE A 146 7.47 -9.53 3.04
C PHE A 146 5.95 -9.46 3.26
N ALA A 147 5.52 -9.33 4.51
CA ALA A 147 4.10 -9.24 4.88
C ALA A 147 3.45 -7.99 4.30
N GLY A 148 4.15 -6.85 4.33
CA GLY A 148 3.69 -5.58 3.81
C GLY A 148 3.46 -5.62 2.31
N PHE A 149 4.45 -6.03 1.52
CA PHE A 149 4.37 -6.06 0.06
C PHE A 149 3.33 -7.06 -0.44
N ILE A 150 3.35 -8.29 0.07
CA ILE A 150 2.40 -9.32 -0.35
C ILE A 150 1.00 -8.95 0.10
N GLY A 151 0.82 -8.56 1.36
CA GLY A 151 -0.48 -8.21 1.92
C GLY A 151 -1.15 -7.07 1.16
N ALA A 152 -0.41 -5.98 0.91
CA ALA A 152 -0.90 -4.82 0.17
C ALA A 152 -1.37 -5.18 -1.24
N ASN A 153 -0.55 -5.89 -1.99
CA ASN A 153 -0.86 -6.22 -3.38
C ASN A 153 -2.00 -7.25 -3.50
N ILE A 154 -2.09 -8.22 -2.58
CA ILE A 154 -3.26 -9.11 -2.51
C ILE A 154 -4.54 -8.31 -2.20
N VAL A 155 -4.49 -7.36 -1.27
CA VAL A 155 -5.62 -6.47 -0.98
C VAL A 155 -6.06 -5.71 -2.23
N ALA A 156 -5.13 -5.16 -3.01
CA ALA A 156 -5.46 -4.47 -4.25
C ALA A 156 -6.23 -5.39 -5.22
N VAL A 157 -5.72 -6.60 -5.47
CA VAL A 157 -6.38 -7.57 -6.35
C VAL A 157 -7.79 -7.92 -5.85
N LEU A 158 -7.93 -8.18 -4.56
CA LEU A 158 -9.21 -8.57 -3.96
C LEU A 158 -10.24 -7.44 -4.00
N LEU A 159 -9.86 -6.22 -3.62
CA LEU A 159 -10.74 -5.05 -3.70
C LEU A 159 -11.14 -4.74 -5.14
N GLY A 160 -10.20 -4.87 -6.07
CA GLY A 160 -10.48 -4.70 -7.49
C GLY A 160 -11.50 -5.71 -8.04
N ARG A 161 -11.38 -6.98 -7.64
CA ARG A 161 -12.33 -8.04 -7.99
C ARG A 161 -13.70 -7.87 -7.31
N MET A 162 -13.71 -7.28 -6.13
CA MET A 162 -14.94 -7.02 -5.36
C MET A 162 -15.49 -5.59 -5.55
N ARG A 163 -15.02 -4.85 -6.57
CA ARG A 163 -15.37 -3.43 -6.83
C ARG A 163 -16.86 -3.12 -6.73
N ASP A 164 -17.70 -3.99 -7.30
CA ASP A 164 -19.16 -3.76 -7.33
C ASP A 164 -19.79 -3.82 -5.92
N ARG A 165 -19.19 -4.62 -5.02
CA ARG A 165 -19.62 -4.74 -3.61
C ARG A 165 -19.21 -3.55 -2.76
N ILE A 166 -18.07 -2.95 -3.07
CA ILE A 166 -17.57 -1.77 -2.36
C ILE A 166 -17.85 -0.48 -3.11
N GLY A 167 -18.61 -0.58 -4.20
CA GLY A 167 -19.08 0.56 -4.95
C GLY A 167 -17.97 1.31 -5.71
N LEU A 168 -16.91 0.68 -6.14
CA LEU A 168 -15.93 1.30 -7.05
C LEU A 168 -16.34 1.14 -8.51
N SER A 169 -15.86 2.04 -9.37
CA SER A 169 -16.07 1.95 -10.81
C SER A 169 -15.34 0.76 -11.41
N THR A 170 -15.79 0.30 -12.59
CA THR A 170 -15.11 -0.77 -13.32
C THR A 170 -13.66 -0.40 -13.66
N GLY A 171 -13.39 0.85 -14.05
CA GLY A 171 -12.03 1.33 -14.30
C GLY A 171 -11.14 1.26 -13.06
N MET A 172 -11.62 1.73 -11.92
CA MET A 172 -10.88 1.64 -10.64
C MET A 172 -10.65 0.19 -10.24
N GLY A 173 -11.65 -0.68 -10.38
CA GLY A 173 -11.50 -2.11 -10.09
C GLY A 173 -10.44 -2.78 -10.96
N ARG A 174 -10.41 -2.47 -12.27
CA ARG A 174 -9.36 -2.97 -13.19
C ARG A 174 -7.98 -2.45 -12.80
N ALA A 175 -7.87 -1.15 -12.50
CA ALA A 175 -6.61 -0.55 -12.07
C ALA A 175 -6.06 -1.26 -10.81
N LEU A 176 -6.89 -1.49 -9.80
CA LEU A 176 -6.50 -2.21 -8.58
C LEU A 176 -6.01 -3.64 -8.86
N VAL A 177 -6.67 -4.38 -9.77
CA VAL A 177 -6.22 -5.74 -10.13
C VAL A 177 -4.88 -5.70 -10.86
N ILE A 178 -4.73 -4.83 -11.85
CA ILE A 178 -3.49 -4.72 -12.64
C ILE A 178 -2.33 -4.32 -11.74
N VAL A 179 -2.52 -3.29 -10.95
CA VAL A 179 -1.51 -2.76 -10.02
C VAL A 179 -1.11 -3.81 -8.98
N GLY A 180 -2.08 -4.53 -8.40
CA GLY A 180 -1.79 -5.59 -7.45
C GLY A 180 -0.98 -6.73 -8.07
N ILE A 181 -1.27 -7.11 -9.34
CA ILE A 181 -0.48 -8.13 -10.06
C ILE A 181 0.94 -7.61 -10.34
N ILE A 182 1.09 -6.40 -10.84
CA ILE A 182 2.40 -5.77 -11.06
C ILE A 182 3.19 -5.74 -9.76
N GLY A 183 2.56 -5.32 -8.66
CA GLY A 183 3.18 -5.28 -7.35
C GLY A 183 3.63 -6.65 -6.84
N LEU A 184 2.83 -7.71 -7.04
CA LEU A 184 3.22 -9.09 -6.69
C LEU A 184 4.41 -9.56 -7.54
N VAL A 185 4.41 -9.30 -8.84
CA VAL A 185 5.55 -9.63 -9.71
C VAL A 185 6.80 -8.87 -9.27
N SER A 186 6.69 -7.56 -9.00
CA SER A 186 7.80 -6.76 -8.49
C SER A 186 8.30 -7.26 -7.14
N THR A 187 7.40 -7.69 -6.25
CA THR A 187 7.75 -8.28 -4.95
C THR A 187 8.58 -9.57 -5.14
N VAL A 188 8.14 -10.48 -6.01
CA VAL A 188 8.90 -11.69 -6.32
C VAL A 188 10.27 -11.34 -6.91
N THR A 189 10.29 -10.43 -7.89
CA THR A 189 11.55 -9.95 -8.50
C THR A 189 12.49 -9.36 -7.46
N TYR A 190 11.96 -8.52 -6.56
CA TYR A 190 12.73 -7.92 -5.47
C TYR A 190 13.43 -8.97 -4.60
N PHE A 191 12.67 -9.95 -4.09
CA PHE A 191 13.25 -10.99 -3.24
C PHE A 191 14.20 -11.92 -3.99
N VAL A 192 13.91 -12.27 -5.24
CA VAL A 192 14.82 -13.07 -6.07
C VAL A 192 16.14 -12.34 -6.28
N VAL A 193 16.08 -11.05 -6.63
CA VAL A 193 17.30 -10.23 -6.81
C VAL A 193 18.08 -10.13 -5.51
N LEU A 194 17.41 -9.90 -4.38
CA LEU A 194 18.03 -9.76 -3.07
C LEU A 194 18.78 -11.06 -2.66
N VAL A 195 18.14 -12.24 -2.76
CA VAL A 195 18.76 -13.52 -2.36
C VAL A 195 19.80 -14.00 -3.36
N SER A 196 19.82 -13.45 -4.59
CA SER A 196 20.83 -13.79 -5.60
C SER A 196 22.10 -12.92 -5.49
N GLY A 197 22.20 -12.03 -4.49
CA GLY A 197 23.30 -11.08 -4.38
C GLY A 197 23.27 -9.99 -5.46
N GLY A 198 22.09 -9.75 -6.04
CA GLY A 198 21.90 -8.79 -7.12
C GLY A 198 21.57 -7.37 -6.64
N GLU A 199 21.73 -7.09 -5.34
CA GLU A 199 21.51 -5.76 -4.74
C GLU A 199 22.43 -4.68 -5.34
N THR A 200 23.53 -5.10 -5.96
CA THR A 200 24.48 -4.22 -6.67
C THR A 200 24.01 -3.79 -8.06
N ILE A 201 22.88 -4.29 -8.56
CA ILE A 201 22.37 -4.02 -9.93
C ILE A 201 22.04 -2.52 -10.15
N GLY A 202 22.04 -1.70 -9.11
CA GLY A 202 21.84 -0.24 -9.24
C GLY A 202 20.39 0.20 -9.49
N VAL A 203 19.44 -0.75 -9.55
CA VAL A 203 18.00 -0.47 -9.74
C VAL A 203 17.11 -1.16 -8.70
N ILE A 204 17.72 -1.72 -7.65
CA ILE A 204 16.99 -2.47 -6.62
C ILE A 204 15.94 -1.60 -5.90
N GLY A 205 16.25 -0.33 -5.65
CA GLY A 205 15.31 0.62 -5.07
C GLY A 205 14.11 0.91 -5.99
N LEU A 206 14.30 0.87 -7.32
CA LEU A 206 13.20 1.01 -8.26
C LEU A 206 12.30 -0.25 -8.27
N ILE A 207 12.90 -1.45 -8.16
CA ILE A 207 12.15 -2.71 -8.07
C ILE A 207 11.31 -2.74 -6.79
N GLU A 208 11.86 -2.33 -5.65
CA GLU A 208 11.14 -2.20 -4.38
C GLU A 208 9.95 -1.23 -4.52
N ARG A 209 10.16 -0.08 -5.17
CA ARG A 209 9.07 0.87 -5.45
C ARG A 209 8.02 0.31 -6.38
N GLY A 210 8.39 -0.55 -7.32
CA GLY A 210 7.45 -1.30 -8.13
C GLY A 210 6.52 -2.20 -7.31
N ALA A 211 6.98 -2.71 -6.16
CA ALA A 211 6.17 -3.49 -5.24
C ALA A 211 5.23 -2.64 -4.37
N THR A 212 5.52 -1.34 -4.19
CA THR A 212 4.82 -0.48 -3.20
C THR A 212 4.06 0.68 -3.82
N HIS A 213 4.70 1.54 -4.60
CA HIS A 213 4.12 2.81 -5.08
C HIS A 213 2.84 2.63 -5.89
N PRO A 214 2.74 1.66 -6.82
CA PRO A 214 1.50 1.47 -7.56
C PRO A 214 0.31 1.19 -6.66
N PHE A 215 0.48 0.38 -5.61
CA PHE A 215 -0.54 0.15 -4.60
C PHE A 215 -0.92 1.44 -3.87
N LEU A 216 0.06 2.20 -3.37
CA LEU A 216 -0.16 3.43 -2.61
C LEU A 216 -0.97 4.44 -3.43
N ILE A 217 -0.55 4.69 -4.69
CA ILE A 217 -1.23 5.62 -5.60
C ILE A 217 -2.66 5.16 -5.88
N THR A 218 -2.86 3.86 -6.11
CA THR A 218 -4.18 3.33 -6.44
C THR A 218 -5.13 3.39 -5.24
N MET A 219 -4.62 3.21 -4.01
CA MET A 219 -5.40 3.41 -2.79
C MET A 219 -5.80 4.87 -2.58
N LEU A 220 -4.91 5.83 -2.84
CA LEU A 220 -5.25 7.25 -2.86
C LEU A 220 -6.42 7.54 -3.82
N CYS A 221 -6.32 7.02 -5.05
CA CYS A 221 -7.35 7.20 -6.07
C CYS A 221 -8.69 6.53 -5.67
N ALA A 222 -8.64 5.33 -5.10
CA ALA A 222 -9.82 4.62 -4.61
C ALA A 222 -10.49 5.39 -3.46
N GLY A 223 -9.70 5.85 -2.48
CA GLY A 223 -10.16 6.68 -1.38
C GLY A 223 -10.81 7.98 -1.87
N ALA A 224 -10.16 8.69 -2.78
CA ALA A 224 -10.70 9.91 -3.40
C ALA A 224 -12.01 9.65 -4.16
N SER A 225 -12.11 8.53 -4.86
CA SER A 225 -13.34 8.09 -5.53
C SER A 225 -14.50 7.89 -4.54
N ILE A 226 -14.21 7.35 -3.35
CA ILE A 226 -15.20 7.13 -2.29
C ILE A 226 -15.66 8.47 -1.69
N VAL A 227 -14.71 9.37 -1.39
CA VAL A 227 -15.00 10.67 -0.75
C VAL A 227 -15.82 11.58 -1.67
N ARG A 228 -15.50 11.60 -2.96
CA ARG A 228 -16.12 12.50 -3.96
C ARG A 228 -17.52 12.08 -4.37
N ARG A 229 -18.03 10.91 -4.03
CA ARG A 229 -19.38 10.50 -4.41
C ARG A 229 -20.41 11.42 -3.74
N PRO A 230 -21.25 12.13 -4.53
CA PRO A 230 -22.27 13.00 -3.96
C PRO A 230 -23.18 12.17 -3.06
N GLY A 231 -23.43 12.67 -1.86
CA GLY A 231 -24.49 12.13 -1.05
C GLY A 231 -25.79 12.27 -1.84
N ALA A 232 -26.54 11.20 -2.11
CA ALA A 232 -27.94 11.39 -2.42
C ALA A 232 -28.50 12.23 -1.27
N LEU A 233 -29.00 13.44 -1.59
CA LEU A 233 -29.75 14.24 -0.64
C LEU A 233 -30.82 13.30 -0.07
N ILE A 234 -30.84 13.15 1.24
CA ILE A 234 -31.92 12.49 1.94
C ILE A 234 -33.11 13.40 1.64
N GLY A 235 -33.95 13.02 0.67
CA GLY A 235 -35.24 13.61 0.51
C GLY A 235 -35.98 13.41 1.83
N GLY A 236 -36.33 14.53 2.47
CA GLY A 236 -37.11 14.58 3.66
C GLY A 236 -38.50 13.97 3.51
#